data_da64a4b2b4d9fc6eb350619a4c30f996
#
_entry.id   da64a4b2b4d9fc6eb350619a4c30f996
#
_cell.length_a   1.000
_cell.length_b   1.000
_cell.length_c   1.000
_cell.angle_alpha   90.00
_cell.angle_beta   90.00
_cell.angle_gamma   90.00
#
_symmetry.space_group_name_H-M   'P 1'
#
loop_
_entity.id
_entity.type
_entity.pdbx_description
1 polymer ?
#
loop_
_entity_poly.entity_id
_entity_poly.type
_entity_poly.pdbx_seq_one_letter_code
_entity_poly.pdbx_strand_id
1 'polypeptide(L)'
;MLIPLPERIHKNMFTHLHLHSQYSLLEGAIRIKDLVPALKSKGFESCAITDHGNMFGAIEFYHALKEAALKPIIGVGASVIEGAFSETGGESGRDRINAGQTQFLCQNREGYHNLGYLVSLSYTEGKVDGVPCVNHQLLEKYHSGLIALSGGMNGEISRHFLAGRPDDARRVAMWYRDVFVDRYYIELQNTGLPEQTELNTQLIGLGHELGIPLVATNDCFYLTPEEAEAQYILWLMGQQRRVTDDQVPLQSGNQRYLKSADEMLSAFKELPLAALENTSKIAEQCELTLENNKIFLPQIPTKEDETVDSKLSDDAKKGLEKRITKLYELYAPEVSFEEFKQPYTERLSFELEVIIQMEFPGYFLIVSEFIKWAKDNGVSVGPGRGSGAGSLVAYALLITDVDPLRYGLLFERFLNPYRVSLPDFDIDFDVEGREKVIEHVREKYGDKNVCQIATFGSLKAKAVVRGVARVLNFPYSEADKIAKLVPNDLNITLDQALEKEPELAILAAEGSENEQRLLKFSRQL
;
A
#
# COMPACT_ATOMS: atom_id res chain seq x y z
N MET A 1 -10.27 -10.85 -46.48
CA MET A 1 -11.65 -10.63 -46.01
C MET A 1 -11.71 -11.16 -44.59
N LEU A 2 -11.47 -10.30 -43.58
CA LEU A 2 -11.51 -10.70 -42.17
C LEU A 2 -12.99 -10.84 -41.77
N ILE A 3 -13.38 -12.04 -41.38
CA ILE A 3 -14.71 -12.31 -40.82
C ILE A 3 -14.78 -11.56 -39.49
N PRO A 4 -15.76 -10.66 -39.28
CA PRO A 4 -15.90 -10.01 -37.99
C PRO A 4 -16.28 -11.08 -36.96
N LEU A 5 -15.44 -11.23 -35.94
CA LEU A 5 -15.75 -12.05 -34.76
C LEU A 5 -16.96 -11.45 -34.03
N PRO A 6 -17.88 -12.27 -33.48
CA PRO A 6 -19.05 -11.75 -32.79
C PRO A 6 -18.62 -10.88 -31.59
N GLU A 7 -19.30 -9.74 -31.32
CA GLU A 7 -19.00 -8.73 -30.31
C GLU A 7 -18.73 -9.26 -28.90
N ARG A 8 -19.31 -10.40 -28.52
CA ARG A 8 -19.07 -11.08 -27.24
C ARG A 8 -17.69 -11.72 -27.12
N ILE A 9 -17.05 -12.10 -28.23
CA ILE A 9 -15.72 -12.71 -28.23
C ILE A 9 -14.65 -11.63 -28.03
N HIS A 10 -14.86 -10.40 -28.54
CA HIS A 10 -13.91 -9.30 -28.39
C HIS A 10 -13.77 -8.79 -26.94
N LYS A 11 -14.86 -8.76 -26.16
CA LYS A 11 -14.85 -8.21 -24.80
C LYS A 11 -14.08 -9.03 -23.77
N ASN A 12 -13.97 -10.35 -23.96
CA ASN A 12 -13.31 -11.26 -23.01
C ASN A 12 -11.90 -11.68 -23.43
N MET A 13 -11.35 -11.10 -24.51
CA MET A 13 -10.03 -11.47 -25.04
C MET A 13 -8.86 -10.74 -24.39
N PHE A 14 -9.10 -9.73 -23.56
CA PHE A 14 -8.05 -8.90 -22.99
C PHE A 14 -8.31 -8.49 -21.54
N THR A 15 -7.28 -8.56 -20.72
CA THR A 15 -7.26 -8.07 -19.34
C THR A 15 -6.02 -7.20 -19.14
N HIS A 16 -6.17 -6.03 -18.51
CA HIS A 16 -5.03 -5.23 -18.09
C HIS A 16 -4.27 -5.92 -16.96
N LEU A 17 -3.02 -6.31 -17.23
CA LEU A 17 -2.14 -7.01 -16.28
C LEU A 17 -1.00 -6.14 -15.76
N HIS A 18 -0.82 -4.92 -16.27
CA HIS A 18 0.21 -3.96 -15.89
C HIS A 18 -0.43 -2.58 -15.71
N LEU A 19 -0.72 -2.22 -14.46
CA LEU A 19 -1.42 -1.01 -14.09
C LEU A 19 -0.92 -0.47 -12.76
N HIS A 20 -0.66 0.84 -12.72
CA HIS A 20 -0.17 1.60 -11.58
C HIS A 20 -1.27 2.48 -11.02
N SER A 21 -1.58 2.26 -9.74
CA SER A 21 -2.54 3.08 -9.01
C SER A 21 -1.86 4.27 -8.30
N GLN A 22 -2.64 5.02 -7.55
CA GLN A 22 -2.17 6.08 -6.65
C GLN A 22 -1.11 5.60 -5.63
N TYR A 23 -0.98 4.28 -5.44
CA TYR A 23 0.01 3.67 -4.55
C TYR A 23 1.36 3.40 -5.23
N SER A 24 1.48 3.59 -6.55
CA SER A 24 2.75 3.90 -7.21
C SER A 24 3.05 5.38 -6.93
N LEU A 25 3.57 5.65 -5.71
CA LEU A 25 3.61 6.98 -5.10
C LEU A 25 4.32 8.00 -5.99
N LEU A 26 3.62 9.10 -6.30
CA LEU A 26 4.07 10.18 -7.19
C LEU A 26 4.37 9.74 -8.65
N GLU A 27 3.82 8.60 -9.07
CA GLU A 27 3.93 8.09 -10.44
C GLU A 27 2.55 7.75 -11.02
N GLY A 28 1.74 6.95 -10.31
CA GLY A 28 0.40 6.57 -10.74
C GLY A 28 -0.64 7.64 -10.40
N ALA A 29 -1.46 8.03 -11.39
CA ALA A 29 -2.57 8.96 -11.22
C ALA A 29 -3.94 8.25 -11.10
N ILE A 30 -4.00 6.91 -11.24
CA ILE A 30 -5.22 6.13 -11.16
C ILE A 30 -5.64 5.96 -9.71
N ARG A 31 -6.73 6.59 -9.30
CA ARG A 31 -7.35 6.33 -8.00
C ARG A 31 -8.24 5.07 -8.09
N ILE A 32 -8.12 4.16 -7.13
CA ILE A 32 -8.86 2.88 -7.15
C ILE A 32 -10.38 3.12 -7.24
N LYS A 33 -10.90 4.14 -6.55
CA LYS A 33 -12.32 4.51 -6.61
C LYS A 33 -12.81 4.90 -8.01
N ASP A 34 -11.93 5.50 -8.83
CA ASP A 34 -12.25 5.95 -10.19
C ASP A 34 -11.97 4.85 -11.23
N LEU A 35 -11.08 3.91 -10.91
CA LEU A 35 -10.76 2.76 -11.75
C LEU A 35 -11.96 1.82 -11.95
N VAL A 36 -12.71 1.52 -10.88
CA VAL A 36 -13.83 0.57 -10.95
C VAL A 36 -14.92 1.02 -11.93
N PRO A 37 -15.43 2.28 -11.90
CA PRO A 37 -16.34 2.76 -12.92
C PRO A 37 -15.75 2.72 -14.33
N ALA A 38 -14.47 3.05 -14.49
CA ALA A 38 -13.79 3.04 -15.78
C ALA A 38 -13.70 1.63 -16.38
N LEU A 39 -13.36 0.61 -15.58
CA LEU A 39 -13.35 -0.79 -15.99
C LEU A 39 -14.74 -1.25 -16.46
N LYS A 40 -15.80 -0.94 -15.67
CA LYS A 40 -17.17 -1.29 -16.02
C LYS A 40 -17.64 -0.62 -17.32
N SER A 41 -17.35 0.66 -17.50
CA SER A 41 -17.73 1.40 -18.71
C SER A 41 -17.07 0.85 -19.97
N LYS A 42 -15.87 0.29 -19.87
CA LYS A 42 -15.12 -0.35 -20.95
C LYS A 42 -15.42 -1.85 -21.08
N GLY A 43 -16.26 -2.42 -20.19
CA GLY A 43 -16.73 -3.81 -20.24
C GLY A 43 -15.70 -4.84 -19.78
N PHE A 44 -14.72 -4.47 -18.95
CA PHE A 44 -13.78 -5.41 -18.37
C PHE A 44 -14.41 -6.20 -17.20
N GLU A 45 -14.05 -7.48 -17.10
CA GLU A 45 -14.47 -8.39 -16.03
C GLU A 45 -13.35 -8.64 -15.00
N SER A 46 -12.11 -8.30 -15.35
CA SER A 46 -10.92 -8.47 -14.52
C SER A 46 -9.89 -7.36 -14.76
N CYS A 47 -9.05 -7.11 -13.76
CA CYS A 47 -7.92 -6.19 -13.88
C CYS A 47 -6.84 -6.55 -12.86
N ALA A 48 -5.57 -6.32 -13.20
CA ALA A 48 -4.48 -6.40 -12.24
C ALA A 48 -4.10 -5.01 -11.72
N ILE A 49 -3.54 -4.99 -10.50
CA ILE A 49 -2.77 -3.88 -9.93
C ILE A 49 -1.32 -4.35 -9.80
N THR A 50 -0.37 -3.54 -10.27
CA THR A 50 1.06 -3.84 -10.24
C THR A 50 1.86 -2.61 -9.83
N ASP A 51 1.52 -2.02 -8.69
CA ASP A 51 2.20 -0.84 -8.18
C ASP A 51 3.70 -1.07 -7.98
N HIS A 52 4.50 -0.04 -8.17
CA HIS A 52 5.95 -0.13 -8.08
C HIS A 52 6.42 -0.40 -6.65
N GLY A 53 7.05 -1.56 -6.46
CA GLY A 53 7.76 -1.95 -5.24
C GLY A 53 6.90 -2.09 -3.99
N ASN A 54 5.57 -2.12 -4.08
CA ASN A 54 4.71 -2.22 -2.91
C ASN A 54 3.35 -2.87 -3.18
N MET A 55 2.68 -3.29 -2.10
CA MET A 55 1.33 -3.86 -2.11
C MET A 55 0.33 -3.00 -1.32
N PHE A 56 0.59 -1.71 -1.17
CA PHE A 56 -0.21 -0.83 -0.30
C PHE A 56 -1.66 -0.75 -0.74
N GLY A 57 -1.93 -0.72 -2.05
CA GLY A 57 -3.27 -0.69 -2.61
C GLY A 57 -3.98 -2.05 -2.69
N ALA A 58 -3.31 -3.17 -2.39
CA ALA A 58 -3.80 -4.51 -2.68
C ALA A 58 -5.16 -4.82 -2.03
N ILE A 59 -5.35 -4.46 -0.76
CA ILE A 59 -6.58 -4.74 0.00
C ILE A 59 -7.73 -3.84 -0.48
N GLU A 60 -7.48 -2.52 -0.64
CA GLU A 60 -8.47 -1.58 -1.16
C GLU A 60 -8.94 -2.01 -2.56
N PHE A 61 -8.00 -2.31 -3.45
CA PHE A 61 -8.28 -2.76 -4.80
C PHE A 61 -9.06 -4.08 -4.82
N TYR A 62 -8.67 -5.06 -4.00
CA TYR A 62 -9.34 -6.34 -3.91
C TYR A 62 -10.81 -6.19 -3.54
N HIS A 63 -11.12 -5.41 -2.49
CA HIS A 63 -12.49 -5.18 -2.05
C HIS A 63 -13.29 -4.39 -3.07
N ALA A 64 -12.74 -3.29 -3.58
CA ALA A 64 -13.43 -2.45 -4.55
C ALA A 64 -13.85 -3.22 -5.82
N LEU A 65 -12.97 -4.11 -6.34
CA LEU A 65 -13.33 -4.93 -7.49
C LEU A 65 -14.34 -6.03 -7.13
N LYS A 66 -14.16 -6.72 -5.99
CA LYS A 66 -15.10 -7.77 -5.54
C LYS A 66 -16.51 -7.22 -5.32
N GLU A 67 -16.65 -6.08 -4.66
CA GLU A 67 -17.95 -5.40 -4.48
C GLU A 67 -18.60 -5.00 -5.81
N ALA A 68 -17.78 -4.71 -6.80
CA ALA A 68 -18.21 -4.40 -8.15
C ALA A 68 -18.50 -5.64 -9.03
N ALA A 69 -18.35 -6.86 -8.50
CA ALA A 69 -18.40 -8.14 -9.20
C ALA A 69 -17.35 -8.26 -10.33
N LEU A 70 -16.18 -7.64 -10.15
CA LEU A 70 -15.01 -7.78 -11.01
C LEU A 70 -13.97 -8.69 -10.35
N LYS A 71 -13.12 -9.33 -11.16
CA LYS A 71 -12.03 -10.19 -10.68
C LYS A 71 -10.76 -9.36 -10.41
N PRO A 72 -10.32 -9.19 -9.15
CA PRO A 72 -9.06 -8.54 -8.84
C PRO A 72 -7.88 -9.51 -9.04
N ILE A 73 -6.81 -9.01 -9.64
CA ILE A 73 -5.52 -9.70 -9.75
C ILE A 73 -4.49 -8.86 -9.01
N ILE A 74 -3.92 -9.41 -7.94
CA ILE A 74 -2.93 -8.70 -7.13
C ILE A 74 -1.53 -8.99 -7.66
N GLY A 75 -0.74 -7.95 -7.81
CA GLY A 75 0.63 -8.03 -8.28
C GLY A 75 1.50 -6.87 -7.80
N VAL A 76 2.75 -6.86 -8.21
CA VAL A 76 3.75 -5.81 -7.94
C VAL A 76 4.71 -5.69 -9.11
N GLY A 77 5.03 -4.46 -9.50
CA GLY A 77 6.20 -4.17 -10.33
C GLY A 77 7.45 -4.05 -9.45
N ALA A 78 8.35 -5.02 -9.51
CA ALA A 78 9.55 -5.04 -8.69
C ALA A 78 10.82 -4.74 -9.50
N SER A 79 11.75 -4.02 -8.90
CA SER A 79 13.11 -3.88 -9.43
C SER A 79 13.90 -5.15 -9.13
N VAL A 80 14.45 -5.79 -10.17
CA VAL A 80 15.17 -7.06 -10.07
C VAL A 80 16.62 -6.87 -10.47
N ILE A 81 17.53 -7.51 -9.75
CA ILE A 81 18.97 -7.58 -10.03
C ILE A 81 19.45 -9.04 -10.09
N GLU A 82 20.44 -9.33 -10.92
CA GLU A 82 20.99 -10.69 -11.04
C GLU A 82 21.82 -11.12 -9.83
N GLY A 83 22.65 -10.24 -9.29
CA GLY A 83 23.66 -10.54 -8.26
C GLY A 83 23.17 -10.47 -6.83
N ALA A 84 24.07 -10.75 -5.90
CA ALA A 84 23.85 -10.50 -4.48
C ALA A 84 23.72 -8.98 -4.21
N PHE A 85 22.99 -8.61 -3.17
CA PHE A 85 22.99 -7.23 -2.68
C PHE A 85 24.42 -6.87 -2.26
N SER A 86 25.04 -5.91 -2.94
CA SER A 86 26.39 -5.49 -2.55
C SER A 86 26.31 -4.67 -1.27
N GLU A 87 27.04 -5.09 -0.22
CA GLU A 87 27.24 -4.32 1.00
C GLU A 87 28.09 -3.05 0.77
N THR A 88 28.57 -2.83 -0.43
CA THR A 88 29.42 -1.70 -0.76
C THR A 88 28.58 -0.50 -1.21
N GLY A 89 28.31 0.38 -0.27
CA GLY A 89 28.18 1.80 -0.56
C GLY A 89 29.50 2.31 -1.14
N GLY A 90 29.85 1.91 -2.36
CA GLY A 90 31.07 2.31 -3.04
C GLY A 90 30.94 3.73 -3.57
N GLU A 91 31.89 4.57 -3.20
CA GLU A 91 32.09 5.96 -3.62
C GLU A 91 32.33 6.17 -5.13
N SER A 92 31.89 5.29 -6.02
CA SER A 92 32.00 5.50 -7.46
C SER A 92 30.62 5.68 -8.08
N GLY A 93 30.16 6.92 -8.10
CA GLY A 93 28.90 7.37 -8.72
C GLY A 93 28.85 7.20 -10.25
N ARG A 94 29.14 6.02 -10.80
CA ARG A 94 29.07 5.73 -12.24
C ARG A 94 28.40 4.42 -12.61
N ASP A 95 28.19 3.49 -11.73
CA ASP A 95 27.39 2.29 -11.99
C ASP A 95 25.97 2.51 -11.47
N ARG A 96 25.14 3.14 -12.31
CA ARG A 96 23.69 3.17 -12.08
C ARG A 96 23.22 1.73 -11.97
N ILE A 97 22.43 1.45 -10.93
CA ILE A 97 21.80 0.15 -10.70
C ILE A 97 21.30 -0.44 -12.01
N ASN A 98 21.81 -1.61 -12.36
CA ASN A 98 21.36 -2.33 -13.55
C ASN A 98 20.12 -3.18 -13.21
N ALA A 99 19.18 -2.63 -12.43
CA ALA A 99 17.93 -3.31 -12.07
C ALA A 99 16.93 -3.22 -13.22
N GLY A 100 16.38 -4.35 -13.63
CA GLY A 100 15.26 -4.42 -14.55
C GLY A 100 13.94 -4.45 -13.79
N GLN A 101 12.85 -3.99 -14.40
CA GLN A 101 11.50 -4.14 -13.86
C GLN A 101 10.94 -5.51 -14.24
N THR A 102 10.24 -6.17 -13.33
CA THR A 102 9.49 -7.41 -13.59
C THR A 102 8.15 -7.31 -12.88
N GLN A 103 7.06 -7.65 -13.60
CA GLN A 103 5.73 -7.69 -13.01
C GLN A 103 5.47 -9.07 -12.45
N PHE A 104 5.16 -9.16 -11.16
CA PHE A 104 4.77 -10.40 -10.51
C PHE A 104 3.28 -10.36 -10.19
N LEU A 105 2.53 -11.38 -10.60
CA LEU A 105 1.10 -11.54 -10.33
C LEU A 105 0.88 -12.74 -9.40
N CYS A 106 0.03 -12.58 -8.40
CA CYS A 106 -0.34 -13.65 -7.48
C CYS A 106 -1.32 -14.62 -8.16
N GLN A 107 -0.89 -15.85 -8.39
CA GLN A 107 -1.74 -16.90 -8.90
C GLN A 107 -2.71 -17.41 -7.82
N ASN A 108 -2.25 -17.48 -6.58
CA ASN A 108 -2.98 -18.03 -5.44
C ASN A 108 -2.50 -17.41 -4.11
N ARG A 109 -2.95 -17.97 -2.99
CA ARG A 109 -2.58 -17.48 -1.64
C ARG A 109 -1.09 -17.66 -1.33
N GLU A 110 -0.47 -18.76 -1.77
CA GLU A 110 0.97 -18.97 -1.61
C GLU A 110 1.76 -17.87 -2.32
N GLY A 111 1.39 -17.57 -3.57
CA GLY A 111 1.98 -16.46 -4.32
C GLY A 111 1.81 -15.11 -3.64
N TYR A 112 0.64 -14.84 -3.04
CA TYR A 112 0.41 -13.62 -2.28
C TYR A 112 1.35 -13.48 -1.08
N HIS A 113 1.56 -14.57 -0.31
CA HIS A 113 2.50 -14.56 0.80
C HIS A 113 3.95 -14.42 0.32
N ASN A 114 4.33 -15.15 -0.72
CA ASN A 114 5.67 -15.07 -1.31
C ASN A 114 5.96 -13.66 -1.84
N LEU A 115 4.99 -13.03 -2.53
CA LEU A 115 5.14 -11.66 -3.01
C LEU A 115 5.28 -10.66 -1.87
N GLY A 116 4.46 -10.79 -0.80
CA GLY A 116 4.59 -9.98 0.41
C GLY A 116 5.96 -10.12 1.07
N TYR A 117 6.52 -11.34 1.07
CA TYR A 117 7.88 -11.60 1.56
C TYR A 117 8.94 -10.94 0.70
N LEU A 118 8.87 -11.11 -0.62
CA LEU A 118 9.80 -10.49 -1.57
C LEU A 118 9.81 -8.96 -1.45
N VAL A 119 8.62 -8.35 -1.38
CA VAL A 119 8.48 -6.90 -1.17
C VAL A 119 9.09 -6.49 0.17
N SER A 120 8.80 -7.20 1.27
CA SER A 120 9.37 -6.88 2.59
C SER A 120 10.89 -6.97 2.59
N LEU A 121 11.46 -8.04 2.04
CA LEU A 121 12.91 -8.23 1.94
C LEU A 121 13.59 -7.17 1.08
N SER A 122 12.94 -6.70 0.01
CA SER A 122 13.49 -5.62 -0.83
C SER A 122 13.71 -4.32 -0.04
N TYR A 123 12.86 -4.03 0.96
CA TYR A 123 12.99 -2.85 1.82
C TYR A 123 13.95 -3.03 2.99
N THR A 124 14.04 -4.24 3.55
CA THR A 124 14.84 -4.49 4.75
C THR A 124 16.28 -4.91 4.43
N GLU A 125 16.48 -5.68 3.35
CA GLU A 125 17.76 -6.29 3.00
C GLU A 125 18.23 -5.91 1.58
N GLY A 126 17.29 -5.55 0.68
CA GLY A 126 17.52 -5.41 -0.76
C GLY A 126 17.65 -3.98 -1.28
N LYS A 127 17.96 -2.99 -0.45
CA LYS A 127 18.15 -1.61 -0.94
C LYS A 127 19.50 -1.47 -1.64
N VAL A 128 19.43 -1.16 -2.94
CA VAL A 128 20.59 -0.83 -3.77
C VAL A 128 20.46 0.62 -4.22
N ASP A 129 21.38 1.51 -3.84
CA ASP A 129 21.33 2.97 -4.05
C ASP A 129 19.99 3.60 -3.62
N GLY A 130 19.43 3.11 -2.54
CA GLY A 130 18.15 3.58 -1.99
C GLY A 130 16.89 3.00 -2.69
N VAL A 131 17.03 2.23 -3.78
CA VAL A 131 15.92 1.57 -4.47
C VAL A 131 15.72 0.17 -3.91
N PRO A 132 14.48 -0.19 -3.48
CA PRO A 132 14.18 -1.55 -3.06
C PRO A 132 14.26 -2.51 -4.24
N CYS A 133 15.11 -3.53 -4.15
CA CYS A 133 15.32 -4.52 -5.19
C CYS A 133 15.11 -5.94 -4.65
N VAL A 134 14.69 -6.85 -5.50
CA VAL A 134 14.78 -8.30 -5.31
C VAL A 134 15.91 -8.84 -6.18
N ASN A 135 16.55 -9.92 -5.76
CA ASN A 135 17.55 -10.57 -6.58
C ASN A 135 17.11 -11.97 -7.04
N HIS A 136 17.84 -12.52 -7.99
CA HIS A 136 17.53 -13.86 -8.55
C HIS A 136 17.49 -14.95 -7.46
N GLN A 137 18.36 -14.90 -6.44
CA GLN A 137 18.37 -15.89 -5.35
C GLN A 137 17.08 -15.87 -4.52
N LEU A 138 16.53 -14.68 -4.25
CA LEU A 138 15.25 -14.54 -3.57
C LEU A 138 14.09 -15.04 -4.45
N LEU A 139 14.16 -14.77 -5.75
CA LEU A 139 13.14 -15.26 -6.69
C LEU A 139 13.16 -16.79 -6.80
N GLU A 140 14.32 -17.43 -6.86
CA GLU A 140 14.44 -18.90 -6.83
C GLU A 140 13.78 -19.50 -5.58
N LYS A 141 13.84 -18.80 -4.45
CA LYS A 141 13.25 -19.26 -3.19
C LYS A 141 11.75 -19.00 -3.07
N TYR A 142 11.25 -17.90 -3.62
CA TYR A 142 9.89 -17.41 -3.37
C TYR A 142 9.04 -17.25 -4.64
N HIS A 143 9.38 -17.91 -5.77
CA HIS A 143 8.62 -17.83 -7.03
C HIS A 143 7.31 -18.61 -7.04
N SER A 144 7.10 -19.51 -6.05
CA SER A 144 5.94 -20.42 -6.03
C SER A 144 4.63 -19.63 -5.97
N GLY A 145 3.64 -19.99 -6.80
CA GLY A 145 2.36 -19.30 -6.89
C GLY A 145 2.42 -17.89 -7.50
N LEU A 146 3.55 -17.50 -8.13
CA LEU A 146 3.70 -16.24 -8.85
C LEU A 146 3.78 -16.48 -10.36
N ILE A 147 3.16 -15.61 -11.13
CA ILE A 147 3.36 -15.45 -12.57
C ILE A 147 4.24 -14.22 -12.77
N ALA A 148 5.26 -14.33 -13.63
CA ALA A 148 6.17 -13.23 -13.93
C ALA A 148 6.02 -12.76 -15.38
N LEU A 149 5.95 -11.42 -15.57
CA LEU A 149 5.97 -10.76 -16.87
C LEU A 149 7.28 -9.99 -17.00
N SER A 150 7.90 -9.99 -18.16
CA SER A 150 9.28 -9.51 -18.34
C SER A 150 9.50 -8.00 -18.20
N GLY A 151 8.48 -7.20 -17.85
CA GLY A 151 8.60 -5.79 -17.47
C GLY A 151 8.68 -4.80 -18.65
N GLY A 152 8.29 -5.20 -19.86
CA GLY A 152 8.25 -4.29 -21.02
C GLY A 152 9.62 -3.66 -21.33
N MET A 153 9.65 -2.39 -21.71
CA MET A 153 10.91 -1.67 -22.05
C MET A 153 11.90 -1.59 -20.88
N ASN A 154 11.41 -1.52 -19.65
CA ASN A 154 12.24 -1.39 -18.46
C ASN A 154 12.66 -2.74 -17.89
N GLY A 155 12.21 -3.84 -18.48
CA GLY A 155 12.51 -5.20 -18.05
C GLY A 155 13.98 -5.57 -18.23
N GLU A 156 14.42 -6.55 -17.46
CA GLU A 156 15.81 -7.02 -17.46
C GLU A 156 16.28 -7.45 -18.86
N ILE A 157 15.46 -8.25 -19.55
CA ILE A 157 15.74 -8.73 -20.92
C ILE A 157 15.81 -7.54 -21.89
N SER A 158 14.83 -6.65 -21.82
CA SER A 158 14.73 -5.49 -22.74
C SER A 158 15.91 -4.55 -22.58
N ARG A 159 16.38 -4.31 -21.37
CA ARG A 159 17.56 -3.50 -21.09
C ARG A 159 18.84 -4.07 -21.68
N HIS A 160 18.98 -5.39 -21.69
CA HIS A 160 20.10 -6.04 -22.38
C HIS A 160 20.04 -5.84 -23.90
N PHE A 161 18.87 -6.02 -24.52
CA PHE A 161 18.69 -5.74 -25.94
C PHE A 161 19.02 -4.28 -26.28
N LEU A 162 18.45 -3.32 -25.54
CA LEU A 162 18.68 -1.88 -25.75
C LEU A 162 20.15 -1.49 -25.53
N ALA A 163 20.90 -2.24 -24.74
CA ALA A 163 22.33 -2.07 -24.52
C ALA A 163 23.19 -2.83 -25.55
N GLY A 164 22.61 -3.47 -26.57
CA GLY A 164 23.32 -4.23 -27.59
C GLY A 164 23.93 -5.54 -27.08
N ARG A 165 23.36 -6.17 -26.04
CA ARG A 165 23.82 -7.39 -25.39
C ARG A 165 22.79 -8.54 -25.53
N PRO A 166 22.54 -9.06 -26.74
CA PRO A 166 21.51 -10.09 -26.97
C PRO A 166 21.80 -11.42 -26.24
N ASP A 167 23.07 -11.79 -26.09
CA ASP A 167 23.45 -13.03 -25.38
C ASP A 167 23.09 -12.96 -23.89
N ASP A 168 23.25 -11.79 -23.24
CA ASP A 168 22.81 -11.56 -21.86
C ASP A 168 21.29 -11.61 -21.78
N ALA A 169 20.57 -10.96 -22.70
CA ALA A 169 19.10 -11.03 -22.79
C ALA A 169 18.62 -12.50 -22.86
N ARG A 170 19.26 -13.30 -23.70
CA ARG A 170 18.96 -14.73 -23.85
C ARG A 170 19.22 -15.51 -22.57
N ARG A 171 20.35 -15.29 -21.91
CA ARG A 171 20.74 -15.95 -20.66
C ARG A 171 19.72 -15.66 -19.55
N VAL A 172 19.33 -14.39 -19.38
CA VAL A 172 18.35 -13.96 -18.41
C VAL A 172 16.96 -14.57 -18.71
N ALA A 173 16.53 -14.57 -19.98
CA ALA A 173 15.26 -15.19 -20.36
C ALA A 173 15.22 -16.69 -20.08
N MET A 174 16.31 -17.40 -20.32
CA MET A 174 16.44 -18.83 -19.98
C MET A 174 16.32 -19.06 -18.48
N TRP A 175 16.97 -18.22 -17.66
CA TRP A 175 16.89 -18.32 -16.22
C TRP A 175 15.44 -18.13 -15.73
N TYR A 176 14.72 -17.09 -16.18
CA TYR A 176 13.30 -16.89 -15.83
C TYR A 176 12.42 -18.06 -16.27
N ARG A 177 12.62 -18.58 -17.48
CA ARG A 177 11.90 -19.75 -17.99
C ARG A 177 12.12 -20.97 -17.09
N ASP A 178 13.34 -21.21 -16.66
CA ASP A 178 13.70 -22.40 -15.88
C ASP A 178 13.19 -22.28 -14.43
N VAL A 179 13.14 -21.06 -13.84
CA VAL A 179 12.60 -20.80 -12.48
C VAL A 179 11.07 -20.80 -12.46
N PHE A 180 10.43 -20.11 -13.40
CA PHE A 180 8.97 -19.95 -13.42
C PHE A 180 8.24 -21.01 -14.27
N VAL A 181 8.96 -21.76 -15.08
CA VAL A 181 8.45 -22.83 -15.96
C VAL A 181 7.36 -22.31 -16.91
N ASP A 182 6.10 -22.67 -16.67
CA ASP A 182 4.92 -22.27 -17.48
C ASP A 182 4.27 -20.94 -17.01
N ARG A 183 4.87 -20.28 -16.04
CA ARG A 183 4.38 -19.04 -15.40
C ARG A 183 5.24 -17.82 -15.72
N TYR A 184 6.02 -17.87 -16.80
CA TYR A 184 6.79 -16.74 -17.31
C TYR A 184 6.33 -16.35 -18.69
N TYR A 185 6.16 -15.03 -18.89
CA TYR A 185 5.71 -14.45 -20.16
C TYR A 185 6.62 -13.29 -20.57
N ILE A 186 7.00 -13.25 -21.84
CA ILE A 186 7.66 -12.08 -22.42
C ILE A 186 6.60 -11.01 -22.70
N GLU A 187 6.77 -9.85 -22.07
CA GLU A 187 5.84 -8.73 -22.15
C GLU A 187 6.15 -7.84 -23.35
N LEU A 188 5.14 -7.65 -24.20
CA LEU A 188 5.17 -6.72 -25.31
C LEU A 188 4.35 -5.47 -24.97
N GLN A 189 4.88 -4.29 -25.29
CA GLN A 189 4.22 -3.00 -25.12
C GLN A 189 4.22 -2.23 -26.43
N ASN A 190 3.13 -1.51 -26.71
CA ASN A 190 3.04 -0.60 -27.84
C ASN A 190 2.38 0.73 -27.42
N THR A 191 3.18 1.60 -26.83
CA THR A 191 2.76 2.93 -26.36
C THR A 191 3.16 4.05 -27.33
N GLY A 192 3.56 3.68 -28.57
CA GLY A 192 3.90 4.61 -29.63
C GLY A 192 5.36 5.11 -29.61
N LEU A 193 6.22 4.53 -28.79
CA LEU A 193 7.65 4.84 -28.79
C LEU A 193 8.34 4.11 -29.94
N PRO A 194 9.14 4.80 -30.77
CA PRO A 194 9.81 4.18 -31.92
C PRO A 194 10.69 2.97 -31.54
N GLU A 195 11.36 3.05 -30.38
CA GLU A 195 12.26 2.01 -29.87
C GLU A 195 11.52 0.69 -29.55
N GLN A 196 10.23 0.75 -29.27
CA GLN A 196 9.42 -0.43 -28.99
C GLN A 196 9.24 -1.34 -30.22
N THR A 197 9.27 -0.79 -31.43
CA THR A 197 9.08 -1.57 -32.67
C THR A 197 10.22 -2.56 -32.86
N GLU A 198 11.45 -2.10 -32.76
CA GLU A 198 12.64 -2.96 -32.87
C GLU A 198 12.74 -3.93 -31.68
N LEU A 199 12.54 -3.43 -30.48
CA LEU A 199 12.57 -4.23 -29.26
C LEU A 199 11.52 -5.36 -29.29
N ASN A 200 10.30 -5.07 -29.68
CA ASN A 200 9.24 -6.09 -29.82
C ASN A 200 9.63 -7.17 -30.82
N THR A 201 10.30 -6.81 -31.93
CA THR A 201 10.79 -7.79 -32.90
C THR A 201 11.81 -8.74 -32.29
N GLN A 202 12.75 -8.20 -31.48
CA GLN A 202 13.75 -9.00 -30.78
C GLN A 202 13.12 -9.88 -29.68
N LEU A 203 12.16 -9.35 -28.90
CA LEU A 203 11.43 -10.08 -27.87
C LEU A 203 10.58 -11.22 -28.45
N ILE A 204 9.90 -10.99 -29.58
CA ILE A 204 9.13 -12.03 -30.30
C ILE A 204 10.07 -13.13 -30.79
N GLY A 205 11.20 -12.77 -31.39
CA GLY A 205 12.21 -13.74 -31.83
C GLY A 205 12.72 -14.60 -30.67
N LEU A 206 13.05 -13.99 -29.55
CA LEU A 206 13.51 -14.67 -28.34
C LEU A 206 12.42 -15.59 -27.75
N GLY A 207 11.17 -15.13 -27.71
CA GLY A 207 10.03 -15.92 -27.24
C GLY A 207 9.83 -17.19 -28.10
N HIS A 208 9.92 -17.06 -29.41
CA HIS A 208 9.86 -18.20 -30.33
C HIS A 208 11.05 -19.17 -30.17
N GLU A 209 12.26 -18.65 -30.07
CA GLU A 209 13.47 -19.45 -29.87
C GLU A 209 13.42 -20.29 -28.60
N LEU A 210 13.01 -19.68 -27.48
CA LEU A 210 13.03 -20.32 -26.18
C LEU A 210 11.70 -21.00 -25.78
N GLY A 211 10.67 -20.90 -26.61
CA GLY A 211 9.33 -21.42 -26.31
C GLY A 211 8.62 -20.67 -25.17
N ILE A 212 8.94 -19.40 -24.95
CA ILE A 212 8.33 -18.57 -23.92
C ILE A 212 7.12 -17.85 -24.52
N PRO A 213 5.92 -17.95 -23.90
CA PRO A 213 4.73 -17.27 -24.40
C PRO A 213 4.84 -15.75 -24.25
N LEU A 214 4.16 -15.03 -25.17
CA LEU A 214 4.11 -13.57 -25.18
C LEU A 214 2.85 -13.07 -24.48
N VAL A 215 2.91 -11.88 -23.88
CA VAL A 215 1.76 -11.19 -23.29
C VAL A 215 1.78 -9.71 -23.65
N ALA A 216 0.60 -9.15 -23.96
CA ALA A 216 0.44 -7.74 -24.31
C ALA A 216 0.01 -6.91 -23.10
N THR A 217 0.68 -5.79 -22.84
CA THR A 217 0.27 -4.84 -21.79
C THR A 217 0.33 -3.41 -22.28
N ASN A 218 -0.26 -2.48 -21.49
CA ASN A 218 -0.20 -1.04 -21.80
C ASN A 218 0.52 -0.21 -20.75
N ASP A 219 0.95 -0.81 -19.62
CA ASP A 219 1.65 -0.10 -18.55
C ASP A 219 0.89 1.19 -18.13
N CYS A 220 -0.34 1.01 -17.60
CA CYS A 220 -1.29 2.10 -17.39
C CYS A 220 -0.96 2.93 -16.15
N PHE A 221 -0.89 4.26 -16.30
CA PHE A 221 -0.68 5.22 -15.20
C PHE A 221 -1.83 6.20 -15.00
N TYR A 222 -2.75 6.29 -15.94
CA TYR A 222 -3.91 7.19 -15.93
C TYR A 222 -5.09 6.57 -16.69
N LEU A 223 -6.30 7.12 -16.50
CA LEU A 223 -7.53 6.53 -17.04
C LEU A 223 -7.85 6.98 -18.47
N THR A 224 -7.53 8.23 -18.81
CA THR A 224 -7.86 8.82 -20.12
C THR A 224 -6.64 9.53 -20.72
N PRO A 225 -6.55 9.67 -22.07
CA PRO A 225 -5.43 10.35 -22.72
C PRO A 225 -5.19 11.80 -22.24
N GLU A 226 -6.27 12.47 -21.80
CA GLU A 226 -6.25 13.87 -21.34
C GLU A 226 -5.56 14.04 -19.99
N GLU A 227 -5.38 12.95 -19.22
CA GLU A 227 -4.70 12.95 -17.92
C GLU A 227 -3.18 12.80 -18.02
N ALA A 228 -2.65 12.53 -19.22
CA ALA A 228 -1.23 12.27 -19.44
C ALA A 228 -0.33 13.39 -18.93
N GLU A 229 -0.69 14.66 -19.16
CA GLU A 229 0.10 15.82 -18.72
C GLU A 229 0.06 15.98 -17.19
N ALA A 230 -1.10 15.73 -16.57
CA ALA A 230 -1.21 15.75 -15.11
C ALA A 230 -0.35 14.66 -14.46
N GLN A 231 -0.38 13.44 -15.01
CA GLN A 231 0.47 12.34 -14.54
C GLN A 231 1.96 12.67 -14.71
N TYR A 232 2.34 13.30 -15.82
CA TYR A 232 3.71 13.73 -16.03
C TYR A 232 4.16 14.77 -14.99
N ILE A 233 3.29 15.72 -14.64
CA ILE A 233 3.54 16.69 -13.57
C ILE A 233 3.69 15.98 -12.22
N LEU A 234 2.85 14.98 -11.92
CA LEU A 234 2.96 14.16 -10.72
C LEU A 234 4.33 13.46 -10.65
N TRP A 235 4.76 12.86 -11.75
CA TRP A 235 6.06 12.22 -11.85
C TRP A 235 7.22 13.22 -11.65
N LEU A 236 7.15 14.41 -12.26
CA LEU A 236 8.13 15.47 -12.05
C LEU A 236 8.17 15.94 -10.58
N MET A 237 7.02 15.98 -9.90
CA MET A 237 6.98 16.27 -8.46
C MET A 237 7.77 15.22 -7.65
N GLY A 238 7.61 13.94 -7.98
CA GLY A 238 8.36 12.83 -7.38
C GLY A 238 9.86 12.93 -7.62
N GLN A 239 10.26 13.31 -8.84
CA GLN A 239 11.67 13.51 -9.23
C GLN A 239 12.25 14.84 -8.73
N GLN A 240 11.46 15.69 -8.08
CA GLN A 240 11.83 17.07 -7.67
C GLN A 240 12.33 17.95 -8.84
N ARG A 241 11.82 17.72 -10.04
CA ARG A 241 12.16 18.43 -11.28
C ARG A 241 11.08 19.45 -11.67
N ARG A 242 11.41 20.29 -12.67
CA ARG A 242 10.52 21.29 -13.26
C ARG A 242 10.33 21.00 -14.75
N VAL A 243 9.22 21.48 -15.33
CA VAL A 243 8.93 21.34 -16.78
C VAL A 243 10.00 22.00 -17.65
N THR A 244 10.67 23.05 -17.13
CA THR A 244 11.74 23.80 -17.84
C THR A 244 13.12 23.15 -17.73
N ASP A 245 13.27 22.09 -16.91
CA ASP A 245 14.55 21.39 -16.85
C ASP A 245 14.68 20.55 -18.13
N ASP A 246 15.44 21.06 -19.09
CA ASP A 246 15.61 20.49 -20.42
C ASP A 246 15.86 18.98 -20.38
N GLN A 247 15.21 18.24 -21.28
CA GLN A 247 15.46 16.84 -21.63
C GLN A 247 14.65 15.77 -20.86
N VAL A 248 13.49 16.05 -20.34
CA VAL A 248 12.58 14.94 -19.97
C VAL A 248 11.38 14.96 -20.92
N PRO A 249 11.45 14.21 -22.05
CA PRO A 249 10.29 14.07 -22.91
C PRO A 249 9.16 13.36 -22.14
N LEU A 250 7.93 13.71 -22.46
CA LEU A 250 6.76 12.89 -22.11
C LEU A 250 7.03 11.49 -22.69
N GLN A 251 7.48 10.55 -21.85
CA GLN A 251 8.16 9.31 -22.30
C GLN A 251 7.32 8.43 -23.24
N SER A 252 6.01 8.63 -23.34
CA SER A 252 5.12 7.82 -24.19
C SER A 252 3.96 8.60 -24.78
N GLY A 253 4.11 9.92 -24.95
CA GLY A 253 2.98 10.75 -25.35
C GLY A 253 1.82 10.59 -24.35
N ASN A 254 0.62 10.31 -24.87
CA ASN A 254 -0.58 10.09 -24.05
C ASN A 254 -1.11 8.65 -24.12
N GLN A 255 -0.26 7.65 -24.38
CA GLN A 255 -0.68 6.29 -24.71
C GLN A 255 -0.73 5.30 -23.53
N ARG A 256 -0.28 5.72 -22.32
CA ARG A 256 -0.28 4.86 -21.13
C ARG A 256 -1.56 4.98 -20.30
N TYR A 257 -2.70 5.18 -20.97
CA TYR A 257 -4.02 5.22 -20.36
C TYR A 257 -4.70 3.84 -20.34
N LEU A 258 -5.76 3.72 -19.58
CA LEU A 258 -6.59 2.51 -19.53
C LEU A 258 -7.34 2.34 -20.87
N LYS A 259 -6.72 1.68 -21.85
CA LYS A 259 -7.30 1.41 -23.16
C LYS A 259 -8.46 0.40 -23.07
N SER A 260 -9.46 0.53 -23.94
CA SER A 260 -10.45 -0.53 -24.15
C SER A 260 -9.83 -1.74 -24.86
N ALA A 261 -10.53 -2.87 -24.90
CA ALA A 261 -10.07 -4.06 -25.63
C ALA A 261 -9.87 -3.77 -27.14
N ASP A 262 -10.76 -2.97 -27.73
CA ASP A 262 -10.67 -2.58 -29.15
C ASP A 262 -9.46 -1.65 -29.41
N GLU A 263 -9.18 -0.72 -28.51
CA GLU A 263 -8.00 0.14 -28.58
C GLU A 263 -6.71 -0.68 -28.44
N MET A 264 -6.69 -1.69 -27.55
CA MET A 264 -5.56 -2.62 -27.43
C MET A 264 -5.39 -3.48 -28.69
N LEU A 265 -6.47 -4.02 -29.23
CA LEU A 265 -6.45 -4.78 -30.48
C LEU A 265 -5.91 -3.91 -31.64
N SER A 266 -6.32 -2.66 -31.72
CA SER A 266 -5.82 -1.71 -32.71
C SER A 266 -4.34 -1.41 -32.53
N ALA A 267 -3.89 -1.20 -31.28
CA ALA A 267 -2.49 -0.93 -30.96
C ALA A 267 -1.58 -2.14 -31.30
N PHE A 268 -2.10 -3.36 -31.15
CA PHE A 268 -1.36 -4.61 -31.37
C PHE A 268 -1.66 -5.28 -32.73
N LYS A 269 -2.30 -4.60 -33.69
CA LYS A 269 -2.71 -5.17 -34.97
C LYS A 269 -1.56 -5.80 -35.79
N GLU A 270 -0.32 -5.35 -35.61
CA GLU A 270 0.88 -5.82 -36.30
C GLU A 270 1.70 -6.80 -35.45
N LEU A 271 1.26 -7.09 -34.23
CA LEU A 271 1.90 -7.97 -33.28
C LEU A 271 1.11 -9.28 -33.12
N PRO A 272 1.69 -10.34 -32.55
CA PRO A 272 1.00 -11.63 -32.40
C PRO A 272 -0.27 -11.51 -31.54
N LEU A 273 -1.43 -11.87 -32.10
CA LEU A 273 -2.73 -11.85 -31.43
C LEU A 273 -2.73 -12.71 -30.15
N ALA A 274 -1.98 -13.81 -30.13
CA ALA A 274 -1.82 -14.67 -28.96
C ALA A 274 -1.31 -13.91 -27.72
N ALA A 275 -0.59 -12.80 -27.89
CA ALA A 275 -0.13 -11.98 -26.76
C ALA A 275 -1.31 -11.29 -26.05
N LEU A 276 -2.35 -10.87 -26.77
CA LEU A 276 -3.59 -10.33 -26.17
C LEU A 276 -4.42 -11.44 -25.51
N GLU A 277 -4.61 -12.58 -26.19
CA GLU A 277 -5.35 -13.73 -25.66
C GLU A 277 -4.74 -14.28 -24.36
N ASN A 278 -3.41 -14.27 -24.28
CA ASN A 278 -2.71 -14.75 -23.08
C ASN A 278 -3.00 -13.91 -21.84
N THR A 279 -3.42 -12.64 -21.97
CA THR A 279 -3.83 -11.82 -20.83
C THR A 279 -5.04 -12.39 -20.09
N SER A 280 -6.04 -12.87 -20.84
CA SER A 280 -7.23 -13.51 -20.27
C SER A 280 -6.90 -14.88 -19.67
N LYS A 281 -6.02 -15.67 -20.32
CA LYS A 281 -5.56 -16.95 -19.78
C LYS A 281 -4.79 -16.77 -18.46
N ILE A 282 -3.96 -15.73 -18.35
CA ILE A 282 -3.28 -15.37 -17.10
C ILE A 282 -4.31 -14.95 -16.05
N ALA A 283 -5.29 -14.14 -16.44
CA ALA A 283 -6.36 -13.73 -15.53
C ALA A 283 -7.17 -14.92 -15.00
N GLU A 284 -7.43 -15.94 -15.83
CA GLU A 284 -8.11 -17.18 -15.42
C GLU A 284 -7.29 -17.97 -14.41
N GLN A 285 -5.96 -18.03 -14.56
CA GLN A 285 -5.04 -18.74 -13.64
C GLN A 285 -4.90 -18.08 -12.28
N CYS A 286 -5.24 -16.80 -12.14
CA CYS A 286 -5.14 -16.07 -10.90
C CYS A 286 -6.38 -16.27 -10.04
N GLU A 287 -6.31 -17.14 -9.03
CA GLU A 287 -7.40 -17.45 -8.08
C GLU A 287 -7.00 -17.12 -6.65
N LEU A 288 -7.07 -15.84 -6.30
CA LEU A 288 -6.77 -15.37 -4.96
C LEU A 288 -8.04 -15.05 -4.19
N THR A 289 -8.16 -15.63 -3.00
CA THR A 289 -9.15 -15.25 -1.99
C THR A 289 -8.44 -14.73 -0.75
N LEU A 290 -8.71 -13.48 -0.39
CA LEU A 290 -8.24 -12.86 0.83
C LEU A 290 -9.32 -12.99 1.90
N GLU A 291 -8.98 -13.67 3.01
CA GLU A 291 -9.86 -13.82 4.17
C GLU A 291 -9.55 -12.69 5.16
N ASN A 292 -10.52 -11.85 5.46
CA ASN A 292 -10.33 -10.68 6.33
C ASN A 292 -10.66 -10.92 7.81
N ASN A 293 -11.03 -12.13 8.20
CA ASN A 293 -11.66 -12.39 9.50
C ASN A 293 -10.73 -13.05 10.54
N LYS A 294 -9.44 -13.18 10.27
CA LYS A 294 -8.51 -13.77 11.25
C LYS A 294 -7.72 -12.66 11.95
N ILE A 295 -7.94 -12.56 13.25
CA ILE A 295 -7.15 -11.71 14.14
C ILE A 295 -5.94 -12.52 14.59
N PHE A 296 -4.74 -12.02 14.34
CA PHE A 296 -3.50 -12.62 14.80
C PHE A 296 -2.97 -11.82 15.98
N LEU A 297 -3.10 -12.37 17.18
CA LEU A 297 -2.51 -11.80 18.38
C LEU A 297 -1.16 -12.47 18.66
N PRO A 298 -0.15 -11.71 19.15
CA PRO A 298 1.11 -12.29 19.56
C PRO A 298 0.91 -13.30 20.70
N GLN A 299 1.72 -14.36 20.72
CA GLN A 299 1.73 -15.30 21.83
C GLN A 299 2.41 -14.68 23.04
N ILE A 300 1.75 -14.75 24.19
CA ILE A 300 2.28 -14.27 25.47
C ILE A 300 2.90 -15.46 26.19
N PRO A 301 4.14 -15.33 26.66
CA PRO A 301 4.74 -16.36 27.51
C PRO A 301 3.93 -16.49 28.82
N THR A 302 3.44 -17.69 29.08
CA THR A 302 2.79 -18.10 30.32
C THR A 302 3.60 -19.20 31.01
N LYS A 303 3.39 -19.42 32.31
CA LYS A 303 3.99 -20.54 33.05
C LYS A 303 3.29 -21.85 32.64
N GLU A 304 3.90 -23.02 32.98
CA GLU A 304 3.40 -24.35 32.58
C GLU A 304 1.93 -24.61 32.97
N ASP A 305 1.47 -24.06 34.12
CA ASP A 305 0.12 -24.23 34.65
C ASP A 305 -0.77 -22.99 34.49
N GLU A 306 -0.35 -22.00 33.68
CA GLU A 306 -1.03 -20.70 33.55
C GLU A 306 -1.56 -20.50 32.13
N THR A 307 -2.86 -20.21 31.99
CA THR A 307 -3.44 -19.77 30.71
C THR A 307 -3.37 -18.24 30.60
N VAL A 308 -3.47 -17.70 29.37
CA VAL A 308 -3.53 -16.25 29.13
C VAL A 308 -4.71 -15.61 29.87
N ASP A 309 -5.85 -16.32 29.94
CA ASP A 309 -7.07 -15.87 30.62
C ASP A 309 -6.91 -15.82 32.15
N SER A 310 -6.29 -16.87 32.73
CA SER A 310 -6.02 -16.90 34.17
C SER A 310 -5.01 -15.83 34.55
N LYS A 311 -3.98 -15.63 33.73
CA LYS A 311 -2.98 -14.59 33.94
C LYS A 311 -3.61 -13.19 33.93
N LEU A 312 -4.46 -12.88 32.93
CA LEU A 312 -5.17 -11.61 32.87
C LEU A 312 -6.01 -11.39 34.13
N SER A 313 -6.80 -12.42 34.52
CA SER A 313 -7.70 -12.34 35.67
C SER A 313 -6.96 -12.10 36.98
N ASP A 314 -5.84 -12.81 37.20
CA ASP A 314 -5.02 -12.69 38.39
C ASP A 314 -4.29 -11.35 38.47
N ASP A 315 -3.70 -10.90 37.34
CA ASP A 315 -3.00 -9.63 37.28
C ASP A 315 -3.97 -8.45 37.47
N ALA A 316 -5.17 -8.52 36.89
CA ALA A 316 -6.22 -7.51 37.05
C ALA A 316 -6.75 -7.45 38.49
N LYS A 317 -7.04 -8.60 39.12
CA LYS A 317 -7.48 -8.66 40.54
C LYS A 317 -6.42 -8.07 41.47
N LYS A 318 -5.17 -8.48 41.33
CA LYS A 318 -4.04 -7.96 42.13
C LYS A 318 -3.82 -6.44 41.90
N GLY A 319 -3.95 -6.00 40.67
CA GLY A 319 -3.82 -4.60 40.31
C GLY A 319 -4.96 -3.75 40.89
N LEU A 320 -6.20 -4.24 40.78
CA LEU A 320 -7.38 -3.56 41.33
C LEU A 320 -7.28 -3.40 42.84
N GLU A 321 -6.88 -4.44 43.58
CA GLU A 321 -6.72 -4.37 45.04
C GLU A 321 -5.76 -3.24 45.43
N LYS A 322 -4.64 -3.13 44.75
CA LYS A 322 -3.68 -2.03 45.00
C LYS A 322 -4.27 -0.64 44.68
N ARG A 323 -5.07 -0.54 43.62
CA ARG A 323 -5.71 0.72 43.22
C ARG A 323 -6.80 1.13 44.24
N ILE A 324 -7.67 0.19 44.62
CA ILE A 324 -8.79 0.45 45.55
C ILE A 324 -8.29 0.85 46.91
N THR A 325 -7.24 0.21 47.46
CA THR A 325 -6.63 0.61 48.72
C THR A 325 -6.23 2.08 48.71
N LYS A 326 -5.51 2.51 47.66
CA LYS A 326 -5.12 3.91 47.51
C LYS A 326 -6.31 4.88 47.32
N LEU A 327 -7.33 4.45 46.54
CA LEU A 327 -8.53 5.25 46.34
C LEU A 327 -9.34 5.42 47.62
N TYR A 328 -9.47 4.37 48.44
CA TYR A 328 -10.16 4.40 49.72
C TYR A 328 -9.48 5.37 50.67
N GLU A 329 -8.15 5.33 50.79
CA GLU A 329 -7.37 6.29 51.56
C GLU A 329 -7.53 7.74 51.06
N LEU A 330 -7.53 7.94 49.72
CA LEU A 330 -7.61 9.25 49.09
C LEU A 330 -9.00 9.88 49.21
N TYR A 331 -10.06 9.08 49.02
CA TYR A 331 -11.44 9.59 49.02
C TYR A 331 -12.02 9.67 50.44
N ALA A 332 -11.44 8.94 51.39
CA ALA A 332 -11.89 8.85 52.75
C ALA A 332 -13.43 8.73 52.88
N PRO A 333 -14.07 7.73 52.21
CA PRO A 333 -15.52 7.61 52.18
C PRO A 333 -16.07 7.25 53.56
N GLU A 334 -17.33 7.63 53.83
CA GLU A 334 -18.03 7.29 55.09
C GLU A 334 -18.46 5.82 55.20
N VAL A 335 -18.26 5.02 54.12
CA VAL A 335 -18.60 3.59 54.03
C VAL A 335 -17.40 2.70 54.39
N SER A 336 -17.65 1.45 54.74
CA SER A 336 -16.58 0.46 54.98
C SER A 336 -15.78 0.15 53.71
N PHE A 337 -14.55 -0.35 53.89
CA PHE A 337 -13.69 -0.71 52.76
C PHE A 337 -14.36 -1.76 51.85
N GLU A 338 -15.05 -2.73 52.40
CA GLU A 338 -15.74 -3.76 51.66
C GLU A 338 -16.94 -3.21 50.83
N GLU A 339 -17.72 -2.30 51.41
CA GLU A 339 -18.80 -1.62 50.70
C GLU A 339 -18.25 -0.72 49.58
N PHE A 340 -17.12 -0.04 49.81
CA PHE A 340 -16.45 0.75 48.79
C PHE A 340 -15.90 -0.11 47.64
N LYS A 341 -15.38 -1.28 47.94
CA LYS A 341 -14.77 -2.24 46.99
C LYS A 341 -15.80 -2.95 46.14
N GLN A 342 -16.99 -3.21 46.65
CA GLN A 342 -17.98 -4.07 45.99
C GLN A 342 -18.29 -3.67 44.54
N PRO A 343 -18.63 -2.42 44.18
CA PRO A 343 -18.96 -2.03 42.82
C PRO A 343 -17.78 -2.21 41.84
N TYR A 344 -16.55 -2.02 42.32
CA TYR A 344 -15.35 -2.25 41.52
C TYR A 344 -15.14 -3.75 41.22
N THR A 345 -15.40 -4.61 42.22
CA THR A 345 -15.24 -6.05 42.06
C THR A 345 -16.28 -6.63 41.09
N GLU A 346 -17.52 -6.17 41.18
CA GLU A 346 -18.60 -6.56 40.27
C GLU A 346 -18.28 -6.12 38.83
N ARG A 347 -17.86 -4.87 38.66
CA ARG A 347 -17.49 -4.34 37.34
C ARG A 347 -16.27 -5.05 36.77
N LEU A 348 -15.23 -5.35 37.55
CA LEU A 348 -14.07 -6.11 37.09
C LEU A 348 -14.46 -7.49 36.59
N SER A 349 -15.31 -8.20 37.34
CA SER A 349 -15.76 -9.54 36.95
C SER A 349 -16.51 -9.52 35.63
N PHE A 350 -17.41 -8.57 35.46
CA PHE A 350 -18.14 -8.36 34.21
C PHE A 350 -17.21 -8.07 33.03
N GLU A 351 -16.26 -7.13 33.18
CA GLU A 351 -15.33 -6.77 32.10
C GLU A 351 -14.41 -7.94 31.72
N LEU A 352 -13.90 -8.70 32.70
CA LEU A 352 -13.07 -9.88 32.46
C LEU A 352 -13.83 -10.94 31.67
N GLU A 353 -15.09 -11.20 31.99
CA GLU A 353 -15.93 -12.16 31.26
C GLU A 353 -16.06 -11.74 29.78
N VAL A 354 -16.35 -10.49 29.51
CA VAL A 354 -16.47 -9.95 28.14
C VAL A 354 -15.13 -10.00 27.40
N ILE A 355 -14.02 -9.62 28.03
CA ILE A 355 -12.70 -9.63 27.39
C ILE A 355 -12.26 -11.05 27.03
N ILE A 356 -12.53 -12.03 27.91
CA ILE A 356 -12.21 -13.45 27.66
C ILE A 356 -13.10 -14.01 26.56
N GLN A 357 -14.40 -13.74 26.61
CA GLN A 357 -15.35 -14.19 25.58
C GLN A 357 -15.00 -13.67 24.19
N MET A 358 -14.45 -12.45 24.10
CA MET A 358 -14.05 -11.81 22.85
C MET A 358 -12.62 -12.16 22.42
N GLU A 359 -11.89 -13.02 23.14
CA GLU A 359 -10.54 -13.49 22.83
C GLU A 359 -9.45 -12.39 22.86
N PHE A 360 -9.61 -11.35 23.71
CA PHE A 360 -8.63 -10.25 23.85
C PHE A 360 -7.73 -10.27 25.11
N PRO A 361 -7.65 -11.30 25.95
CA PRO A 361 -6.75 -11.29 27.12
C PRO A 361 -5.30 -10.98 26.76
N GLY A 362 -4.80 -11.56 25.67
CA GLY A 362 -3.44 -11.31 25.18
C GLY A 362 -3.17 -9.86 24.84
N TYR A 363 -4.11 -9.21 24.20
CA TYR A 363 -3.99 -7.78 23.85
C TYR A 363 -3.81 -6.88 25.08
N PHE A 364 -4.65 -7.07 26.11
CA PHE A 364 -4.54 -6.32 27.36
C PHE A 364 -3.21 -6.56 28.08
N LEU A 365 -2.73 -7.81 28.11
CA LEU A 365 -1.48 -8.15 28.76
C LEU A 365 -0.26 -7.55 28.06
N ILE A 366 -0.23 -7.54 26.72
CA ILE A 366 0.84 -6.91 25.94
C ILE A 366 0.87 -5.41 26.20
N VAL A 367 -0.29 -4.74 26.13
CA VAL A 367 -0.38 -3.30 26.34
C VAL A 367 0.04 -2.93 27.77
N SER A 368 -0.42 -3.68 28.77
CA SER A 368 -0.01 -3.51 30.16
C SER A 368 1.49 -3.68 30.35
N GLU A 369 2.09 -4.62 29.66
CA GLU A 369 3.50 -4.95 29.79
C GLU A 369 4.39 -3.80 29.34
N PHE A 370 4.23 -3.31 28.10
CA PHE A 370 5.11 -2.26 27.62
C PHE A 370 4.86 -0.90 28.29
N ILE A 371 3.63 -0.64 28.78
CA ILE A 371 3.35 0.56 29.59
C ILE A 371 4.05 0.49 30.95
N LYS A 372 4.02 -0.66 31.63
CA LYS A 372 4.75 -0.86 32.89
C LYS A 372 6.24 -0.70 32.68
N TRP A 373 6.78 -1.34 31.62
CA TRP A 373 8.17 -1.18 31.27
C TRP A 373 8.55 0.29 31.02
N ALA A 374 7.72 1.01 30.27
CA ALA A 374 7.95 2.44 30.01
C ALA A 374 8.03 3.25 31.32
N LYS A 375 7.04 3.09 32.22
CA LYS A 375 7.01 3.75 33.54
C LYS A 375 8.22 3.38 34.39
N ASP A 376 8.62 2.11 34.39
CA ASP A 376 9.77 1.61 35.18
C ASP A 376 11.13 2.08 34.62
N ASN A 377 11.18 2.43 33.32
CA ASN A 377 12.39 2.93 32.64
C ASN A 377 12.39 4.45 32.44
N GLY A 378 11.54 5.19 33.15
CA GLY A 378 11.56 6.64 33.19
C GLY A 378 10.95 7.31 31.96
N VAL A 379 10.17 6.58 31.16
CA VAL A 379 9.39 7.12 30.05
C VAL A 379 8.03 7.58 30.58
N SER A 380 7.69 8.84 30.37
CA SER A 380 6.40 9.39 30.80
C SER A 380 5.27 8.84 29.92
N VAL A 381 4.22 8.35 30.59
CA VAL A 381 3.03 7.79 29.94
C VAL A 381 1.81 8.62 30.32
N GLY A 382 1.00 9.00 29.35
CA GLY A 382 -0.25 9.73 29.58
C GLY A 382 -1.28 8.90 30.39
N PRO A 383 -2.25 9.55 31.04
CA PRO A 383 -3.22 8.89 31.94
C PRO A 383 -4.23 8.01 31.20
N GLY A 384 -4.21 8.03 29.86
CA GLY A 384 -5.18 7.38 29.00
C GLY A 384 -6.19 8.36 28.40
N ARG A 385 -6.60 8.06 27.18
CA ARG A 385 -7.61 8.81 26.41
C ARG A 385 -8.46 7.84 25.56
N GLY A 386 -9.44 8.38 24.85
CA GLY A 386 -10.31 7.58 23.98
C GLY A 386 -11.24 6.66 24.77
N SER A 387 -11.74 5.62 24.11
CA SER A 387 -12.69 4.67 24.69
C SER A 387 -12.07 3.74 25.74
N GLY A 388 -10.77 3.46 25.64
CA GLY A 388 -10.04 2.58 26.56
C GLY A 388 -10.03 3.05 28.01
N ALA A 389 -10.19 4.37 28.25
CA ALA A 389 -10.35 4.94 29.59
C ALA A 389 -11.63 4.44 30.31
N GLY A 390 -12.60 3.87 29.59
CA GLY A 390 -13.82 3.27 30.16
C GLY A 390 -13.63 1.89 30.76
N SER A 391 -12.46 1.25 30.61
CA SER A 391 -12.19 -0.09 31.12
C SER A 391 -11.56 -0.07 32.52
N LEU A 392 -12.21 -0.75 33.47
CA LEU A 392 -11.68 -0.98 34.79
C LEU A 392 -10.53 -2.00 34.79
N VAL A 393 -10.58 -2.99 33.90
CA VAL A 393 -9.46 -3.94 33.70
C VAL A 393 -8.22 -3.19 33.23
N ALA A 394 -8.36 -2.24 32.29
CA ALA A 394 -7.25 -1.40 31.83
C ALA A 394 -6.69 -0.53 32.97
N TYR A 395 -7.55 0.04 33.82
CA TYR A 395 -7.16 0.76 35.01
C TYR A 395 -6.41 -0.11 36.02
N ALA A 396 -6.91 -1.30 36.29
CA ALA A 396 -6.29 -2.27 37.19
C ALA A 396 -4.90 -2.71 36.69
N LEU A 397 -4.75 -2.90 35.38
CA LEU A 397 -3.50 -3.30 34.73
C LEU A 397 -2.48 -2.17 34.52
N LEU A 398 -2.77 -0.95 34.99
CA LEU A 398 -1.93 0.25 34.82
C LEU A 398 -1.84 0.75 33.36
N ILE A 399 -2.73 0.30 32.49
CA ILE A 399 -2.85 0.80 31.11
C ILE A 399 -3.37 2.25 31.13
N THR A 400 -4.39 2.52 31.97
CA THR A 400 -4.91 3.86 32.20
C THR A 400 -4.78 4.26 33.67
N ASP A 401 -4.79 5.57 33.93
CA ASP A 401 -4.76 6.14 35.30
C ASP A 401 -6.06 6.91 35.63
N VAL A 402 -7.12 6.71 34.83
CA VAL A 402 -8.46 7.29 35.02
C VAL A 402 -9.38 6.23 35.61
N ASP A 403 -9.99 6.52 36.77
CA ASP A 403 -10.98 5.66 37.43
C ASP A 403 -12.32 5.72 36.68
N PRO A 404 -12.72 4.66 35.94
CA PRO A 404 -13.92 4.70 35.10
C PRO A 404 -15.23 4.74 35.90
N LEU A 405 -15.26 4.23 37.12
CA LEU A 405 -16.47 4.25 37.97
C LEU A 405 -16.71 5.67 38.49
N ARG A 406 -15.67 6.32 38.95
CA ARG A 406 -15.76 7.71 39.47
C ARG A 406 -16.31 8.67 38.40
N TYR A 407 -15.90 8.51 37.16
CA TYR A 407 -16.30 9.40 36.08
C TYR A 407 -17.49 8.86 35.26
N GLY A 408 -18.12 7.78 35.68
CA GLY A 408 -19.28 7.19 35.01
C GLY A 408 -19.00 6.75 33.57
N LEU A 409 -17.79 6.28 33.28
CA LEU A 409 -17.38 5.86 31.95
C LEU A 409 -17.90 4.45 31.65
N LEU A 410 -18.41 4.28 30.42
CA LEU A 410 -19.04 3.02 29.98
C LEU A 410 -18.02 2.13 29.27
N PHE A 411 -17.87 0.90 29.72
CA PHE A 411 -17.02 -0.13 29.10
C PHE A 411 -17.51 -0.53 27.72
N GLU A 412 -18.82 -0.55 27.52
CA GLU A 412 -19.47 -0.95 26.26
C GLU A 412 -19.15 -0.03 25.09
N ARG A 413 -18.62 1.18 25.37
CA ARG A 413 -18.07 2.08 24.35
C ARG A 413 -16.70 1.63 23.86
N PHE A 414 -15.96 0.90 24.67
CA PHE A 414 -14.65 0.37 24.34
C PHE A 414 -14.74 -1.04 23.77
N LEU A 415 -15.43 -1.94 24.46
CA LEU A 415 -15.60 -3.33 24.03
C LEU A 415 -17.07 -3.74 24.16
N ASN A 416 -17.65 -4.26 23.08
CA ASN A 416 -19.05 -4.65 23.04
C ASN A 416 -19.21 -5.93 22.20
N PRO A 417 -19.67 -7.07 22.78
CA PRO A 417 -19.86 -8.33 22.07
C PRO A 417 -20.81 -8.25 20.87
N TYR A 418 -21.73 -7.27 20.89
CA TYR A 418 -22.71 -7.07 19.80
C TYR A 418 -22.17 -6.18 18.65
N ARG A 419 -20.99 -5.58 18.83
CA ARG A 419 -20.33 -4.77 17.81
C ARG A 419 -18.95 -5.32 17.54
N VAL A 420 -18.78 -5.97 16.39
CA VAL A 420 -17.48 -6.51 15.97
C VAL A 420 -16.54 -5.35 15.62
N SER A 421 -15.86 -4.81 16.63
CA SER A 421 -14.75 -3.87 16.46
C SER A 421 -13.60 -4.31 17.35
N LEU A 422 -12.38 -4.23 16.82
CA LEU A 422 -11.17 -4.47 17.62
C LEU A 422 -11.05 -3.38 18.70
N PRO A 423 -10.63 -3.76 19.93
CA PRO A 423 -10.30 -2.77 20.95
C PRO A 423 -9.08 -1.95 20.51
N ASP A 424 -9.09 -0.65 20.78
CA ASP A 424 -8.02 0.28 20.47
C ASP A 424 -7.65 1.11 21.71
N PHE A 425 -6.40 0.99 22.15
CA PHE A 425 -5.85 1.82 23.21
C PHE A 425 -5.03 2.96 22.62
N ASP A 426 -5.49 4.18 22.85
CA ASP A 426 -4.74 5.40 22.58
C ASP A 426 -3.74 5.67 23.72
N ILE A 427 -2.45 5.52 23.47
CA ILE A 427 -1.40 5.66 24.47
C ILE A 427 -0.45 6.78 24.06
N ASP A 428 -0.26 7.74 24.94
CA ASP A 428 0.63 8.86 24.75
C ASP A 428 1.94 8.62 25.51
N PHE A 429 3.08 8.66 24.82
CA PHE A 429 4.41 8.65 25.39
C PHE A 429 5.10 9.99 25.17
N ASP A 430 6.06 10.33 26.01
CA ASP A 430 6.93 11.47 25.72
C ASP A 430 7.74 11.22 24.43
N VAL A 431 8.10 12.33 23.76
CA VAL A 431 8.73 12.27 22.43
C VAL A 431 10.05 11.52 22.44
N GLU A 432 10.85 11.70 23.51
CA GLU A 432 12.19 11.09 23.63
C GLU A 432 12.12 9.61 24.03
N GLY A 433 11.10 9.25 24.82
CA GLY A 433 10.91 7.90 25.34
C GLY A 433 10.19 6.94 24.37
N ARG A 434 9.39 7.47 23.45
CA ARG A 434 8.57 6.65 22.52
C ARG A 434 9.40 5.61 21.75
N GLU A 435 10.55 6.02 21.22
CA GLU A 435 11.41 5.12 20.43
C GLU A 435 12.00 4.00 21.29
N LYS A 436 12.36 4.29 22.56
CA LYS A 436 12.83 3.27 23.52
C LYS A 436 11.78 2.21 23.82
N VAL A 437 10.51 2.60 23.89
CA VAL A 437 9.40 1.64 24.07
C VAL A 437 9.24 0.75 22.85
N ILE A 438 9.32 1.31 21.65
CA ILE A 438 9.26 0.54 20.39
C ILE A 438 10.42 -0.48 20.33
N GLU A 439 11.63 -0.06 20.71
CA GLU A 439 12.80 -0.92 20.75
C GLU A 439 12.65 -2.07 21.76
N HIS A 440 12.16 -1.79 22.97
CA HIS A 440 11.82 -2.81 23.96
C HIS A 440 10.82 -3.85 23.41
N VAL A 441 9.77 -3.39 22.73
CA VAL A 441 8.77 -4.27 22.14
C VAL A 441 9.40 -5.16 21.04
N ARG A 442 10.30 -4.60 20.23
CA ARG A 442 11.06 -5.37 19.22
C ARG A 442 11.97 -6.41 19.86
N GLU A 443 12.74 -6.04 20.88
CA GLU A 443 13.61 -6.98 21.61
C GLU A 443 12.82 -8.12 22.24
N LYS A 444 11.66 -7.81 22.80
CA LYS A 444 10.82 -8.77 23.51
C LYS A 444 10.04 -9.73 22.60
N TYR A 445 9.45 -9.21 21.55
CA TYR A 445 8.58 -9.99 20.66
C TYR A 445 9.26 -10.39 19.34
N GLY A 446 10.46 -9.88 19.07
CA GLY A 446 11.27 -10.14 17.89
C GLY A 446 11.01 -9.15 16.74
N ASP A 447 12.08 -8.76 16.04
CA ASP A 447 12.03 -7.79 14.93
C ASP A 447 11.06 -8.16 13.81
N LYS A 448 10.86 -9.46 13.57
CA LYS A 448 9.96 -9.95 12.52
C LYS A 448 8.46 -9.84 12.89
N ASN A 449 8.17 -9.60 14.17
CA ASN A 449 6.81 -9.55 14.70
C ASN A 449 6.36 -8.12 15.05
N VAL A 450 7.23 -7.14 14.91
CA VAL A 450 6.97 -5.75 15.30
C VAL A 450 7.28 -4.82 14.14
N CYS A 451 6.28 -4.08 13.68
CA CYS A 451 6.46 -3.04 12.66
C CYS A 451 5.53 -1.85 12.93
N GLN A 452 5.91 -0.70 12.41
CA GLN A 452 5.01 0.44 12.39
C GLN A 452 4.05 0.31 11.20
N ILE A 453 2.79 0.70 11.40
CA ILE A 453 1.79 0.73 10.32
C ILE A 453 2.15 1.88 9.37
N ALA A 454 2.18 1.59 8.07
CA ALA A 454 2.38 2.61 7.06
C ALA A 454 1.19 3.59 7.05
N THR A 455 1.50 4.88 7.06
CA THR A 455 0.50 5.96 6.90
C THR A 455 0.73 6.67 5.59
N PHE A 456 -0.36 6.95 4.86
CA PHE A 456 -0.30 7.64 3.57
C PHE A 456 -0.74 9.08 3.74
N GLY A 457 0.11 10.01 3.30
CA GLY A 457 -0.26 11.41 3.15
C GLY A 457 -0.93 11.63 1.79
N SER A 458 -2.11 12.24 1.78
CA SER A 458 -2.73 12.70 0.54
C SER A 458 -2.27 14.12 0.18
N LEU A 459 -2.19 14.40 -1.11
CA LEU A 459 -2.00 15.77 -1.61
C LEU A 459 -3.31 16.55 -1.39
N LYS A 460 -3.41 17.29 -0.26
CA LYS A 460 -4.55 18.15 0.01
C LYS A 460 -4.53 19.36 -0.93
N ALA A 461 -5.70 19.98 -1.18
CA ALA A 461 -5.88 21.06 -2.16
C ALA A 461 -4.80 22.16 -2.12
N LYS A 462 -4.43 22.68 -0.93
CA LYS A 462 -3.34 23.67 -0.83
C LYS A 462 -1.96 23.10 -1.16
N ALA A 463 -1.72 21.83 -0.81
CA ALA A 463 -0.43 21.19 -1.06
C ALA A 463 -0.25 20.86 -2.54
N VAL A 464 -1.29 20.36 -3.20
CA VAL A 464 -1.23 20.04 -4.64
C VAL A 464 -1.02 21.31 -5.47
N VAL A 465 -1.72 22.42 -5.16
CA VAL A 465 -1.51 23.71 -5.86
C VAL A 465 -0.05 24.18 -5.74
N ARG A 466 0.53 24.15 -4.53
CA ARG A 466 1.96 24.51 -4.38
C ARG A 466 2.91 23.54 -5.08
N GLY A 467 2.60 22.25 -5.05
CA GLY A 467 3.39 21.22 -5.73
C GLY A 467 3.41 21.39 -7.25
N VAL A 468 2.25 21.53 -7.86
CA VAL A 468 2.09 21.77 -9.30
C VAL A 468 2.73 23.11 -9.70
N ALA A 469 2.51 24.17 -8.92
CA ALA A 469 3.12 25.48 -9.18
C ALA A 469 4.66 25.42 -9.23
N ARG A 470 5.27 24.65 -8.30
CA ARG A 470 6.73 24.43 -8.30
C ARG A 470 7.20 23.74 -9.57
N VAL A 471 6.49 22.72 -10.04
CA VAL A 471 6.83 22.00 -11.28
C VAL A 471 6.66 22.89 -12.49
N LEU A 472 5.61 23.72 -12.53
CA LEU A 472 5.35 24.69 -13.60
C LEU A 472 6.23 25.95 -13.52
N ASN A 473 7.20 25.98 -12.60
CA ASN A 473 8.16 27.09 -12.42
C ASN A 473 7.53 28.44 -12.01
N PHE A 474 6.42 28.40 -11.25
CA PHE A 474 5.85 29.62 -10.66
C PHE A 474 6.78 30.22 -9.61
N PRO A 475 6.86 31.56 -9.49
CA PRO A 475 7.45 32.21 -8.34
C PRO A 475 6.75 31.81 -7.05
N TYR A 476 7.50 31.55 -5.98
CA TYR A 476 6.92 31.09 -4.70
C TYR A 476 5.82 32.02 -4.19
N SER A 477 6.00 33.34 -4.32
CA SER A 477 5.03 34.35 -3.87
C SER A 477 3.67 34.24 -4.59
N GLU A 478 3.69 33.93 -5.88
CA GLU A 478 2.47 33.77 -6.70
C GLU A 478 1.78 32.44 -6.36
N ALA A 479 2.54 31.35 -6.32
CA ALA A 479 2.05 30.04 -5.91
C ALA A 479 1.38 30.09 -4.52
N ASP A 480 1.98 30.80 -3.56
CA ASP A 480 1.45 30.92 -2.21
C ASP A 480 0.19 31.80 -2.15
N LYS A 481 0.10 32.86 -2.96
CA LYS A 481 -1.12 33.66 -3.11
C LYS A 481 -2.29 32.78 -3.60
N ILE A 482 -2.11 32.04 -4.70
CA ILE A 482 -3.15 31.17 -5.25
C ILE A 482 -3.53 30.08 -4.25
N ALA A 483 -2.55 29.43 -3.60
CA ALA A 483 -2.82 28.41 -2.60
C ALA A 483 -3.58 28.94 -1.38
N LYS A 484 -3.39 30.21 -0.99
CA LYS A 484 -4.10 30.85 0.12
C LYS A 484 -5.58 31.15 -0.20
N LEU A 485 -5.97 31.24 -1.47
CA LEU A 485 -7.38 31.38 -1.86
C LEU A 485 -8.17 30.11 -1.53
N VAL A 486 -7.54 28.95 -1.48
CA VAL A 486 -8.22 27.70 -1.05
C VAL A 486 -8.67 27.86 0.40
N PRO A 487 -9.95 27.69 0.75
CA PRO A 487 -10.45 27.79 2.12
C PRO A 487 -9.76 26.79 3.09
N ASN A 488 -9.85 27.09 4.41
CA ASN A 488 -9.28 26.23 5.46
C ASN A 488 -10.22 25.13 5.95
N ASP A 489 -11.26 24.83 5.21
CA ASP A 489 -12.24 23.79 5.58
C ASP A 489 -11.55 22.42 5.62
N LEU A 490 -11.93 21.61 6.60
CA LEU A 490 -11.36 20.27 6.77
C LEU A 490 -11.70 19.39 5.55
N ASN A 491 -10.66 18.82 4.93
CA ASN A 491 -10.77 17.94 3.76
C ASN A 491 -11.44 18.55 2.52
N ILE A 492 -11.40 19.88 2.37
CA ILE A 492 -11.92 20.55 1.16
C ILE A 492 -11.20 20.04 -0.09
N THR A 493 -11.96 19.67 -1.12
CA THR A 493 -11.44 19.38 -2.46
C THR A 493 -11.22 20.68 -3.24
N LEU A 494 -10.40 20.63 -4.30
CA LEU A 494 -10.20 21.81 -5.13
C LEU A 494 -11.47 22.22 -5.88
N ASP A 495 -12.32 21.25 -6.28
CA ASP A 495 -13.64 21.54 -6.87
C ASP A 495 -14.53 22.31 -5.91
N GLN A 496 -14.64 21.88 -4.67
CA GLN A 496 -15.39 22.59 -3.64
C GLN A 496 -14.79 23.98 -3.33
N ALA A 497 -13.48 24.12 -3.42
CA ALA A 497 -12.82 25.41 -3.23
C ALA A 497 -13.15 26.39 -4.39
N LEU A 498 -13.19 25.91 -5.62
CA LEU A 498 -13.59 26.69 -6.80
C LEU A 498 -15.05 27.14 -6.73
N GLU A 499 -15.95 26.32 -6.15
CA GLU A 499 -17.35 26.70 -5.95
C GLU A 499 -17.52 27.77 -4.85
N LYS A 500 -16.70 27.72 -3.80
CA LYS A 500 -16.80 28.61 -2.63
C LYS A 500 -16.06 29.94 -2.78
N GLU A 501 -14.97 29.96 -3.55
CA GLU A 501 -14.08 31.10 -3.67
C GLU A 501 -14.12 31.70 -5.09
N PRO A 502 -14.85 32.81 -5.30
CA PRO A 502 -15.01 33.40 -6.64
C PRO A 502 -13.69 33.83 -7.28
N GLU A 503 -12.73 34.32 -6.50
CA GLU A 503 -11.42 34.74 -7.02
C GLU A 503 -10.65 33.54 -7.60
N LEU A 504 -10.70 32.38 -6.93
CA LEU A 504 -10.09 31.16 -7.41
C LEU A 504 -10.78 30.65 -8.70
N ALA A 505 -12.12 30.76 -8.77
CA ALA A 505 -12.89 30.38 -9.94
C ALA A 505 -12.57 31.27 -11.14
N ILE A 506 -12.41 32.58 -10.94
CA ILE A 506 -11.99 33.53 -11.99
C ILE A 506 -10.60 33.19 -12.50
N LEU A 507 -9.63 32.90 -11.62
CA LEU A 507 -8.30 32.49 -12.04
C LEU A 507 -8.32 31.20 -12.87
N ALA A 508 -9.20 30.26 -12.53
CA ALA A 508 -9.34 29.01 -13.29
C ALA A 508 -9.98 29.21 -14.67
N ALA A 509 -10.86 30.19 -14.84
CA ALA A 509 -11.59 30.45 -16.09
C ALA A 509 -10.91 31.52 -16.97
N GLU A 510 -10.41 32.60 -16.38
CA GLU A 510 -9.99 33.83 -17.06
C GLU A 510 -8.55 34.25 -16.74
N GLY A 511 -7.86 33.52 -15.85
CA GLY A 511 -6.46 33.76 -15.51
C GLY A 511 -5.53 33.56 -16.70
N SER A 512 -4.25 33.84 -16.52
CA SER A 512 -3.23 33.55 -17.52
C SER A 512 -3.21 32.07 -17.88
N GLU A 513 -2.69 31.71 -19.05
CA GLU A 513 -2.57 30.30 -19.48
C GLU A 513 -1.88 29.43 -18.41
N ASN A 514 -0.85 29.93 -17.75
CA ASN A 514 -0.16 29.23 -16.69
C ASN A 514 -1.04 29.02 -15.44
N GLU A 515 -1.82 30.03 -15.03
CA GLU A 515 -2.75 29.91 -13.88
C GLU A 515 -3.87 28.91 -14.17
N GLN A 516 -4.43 28.95 -15.37
CA GLN A 516 -5.44 27.98 -15.80
C GLN A 516 -4.85 26.55 -15.82
N ARG A 517 -3.65 26.35 -16.35
CA ARG A 517 -2.94 25.06 -16.33
C ARG A 517 -2.65 24.61 -14.90
N LEU A 518 -2.19 25.51 -14.03
CA LEU A 518 -1.96 25.21 -12.62
C LEU A 518 -3.21 24.63 -11.95
N LEU A 519 -4.35 25.31 -12.10
CA LEU A 519 -5.58 24.89 -11.46
C LEU A 519 -6.19 23.64 -12.13
N LYS A 520 -6.08 23.49 -13.46
CA LYS A 520 -6.50 22.30 -14.20
C LYS A 520 -5.76 21.06 -13.68
N PHE A 521 -4.43 21.07 -13.62
CA PHE A 521 -3.64 19.91 -13.17
C PHE A 521 -3.81 19.64 -11.68
N SER A 522 -3.92 20.71 -10.86
CA SER A 522 -4.19 20.54 -9.44
C SER A 522 -5.55 19.89 -9.14
N ARG A 523 -6.53 20.01 -10.04
CA ARG A 523 -7.83 19.31 -9.92
C ARG A 523 -7.76 17.83 -10.29
N GLN A 524 -6.89 17.50 -11.26
CA GLN A 524 -6.71 16.12 -11.74
C GLN A 524 -5.91 15.26 -10.75
N LEU A 525 -5.03 15.87 -9.98
CA LEU A 525 -4.17 15.25 -8.97
C LEU A 525 -4.76 15.35 -7.55
#